data_703e715aa8662bb35e69b60e2f12fe99
#
_entry.id   703e715aa8662bb35e69b60e2f12fe99
#
_cell.length_a   1.000
_cell.length_b   1.000
_cell.length_c   1.000
_cell.angle_alpha   90.00
_cell.angle_beta   90.00
_cell.angle_gamma   90.00
#
_symmetry.space_group_name_H-M   'P 1'
#
loop_
_entity.id
_entity.type
_entity.pdbx_description
1 polymer ?
#
loop_
_entity_poly.entity_id
_entity_poly.type
_entity_poly.pdbx_seq_one_letter_code
_entity_poly.pdbx_strand_id
1 'polypeptide(L)'
;MEPPKILIVSDDSEFSSAVVRSWTDSPQAPALFTLGTSSEFAPEGFDLAIVSGLPESLQSKVLKSLCRTGKPVIYVSRPNCSAPTLTGLVAVPEVEGWPQLLATVASEILERMRAAAELSRLMEISSQLEREAALGHYMVEARHNLNNALTSILGNCDLILLDDEQLPSATKRQVETIRNMGMRLNEIMQRFSSLQKEMLLVEQQSETGTKARATATGA
;
A
#
# COMPACT_ATOMS: atom_id res chain seq x y z
N MET A 1 -3.18 -10.43 12.53
CA MET A 1 -2.45 -9.14 12.62
C MET A 1 -1.56 -9.21 13.84
N GLU A 2 -0.28 -8.88 13.74
CA GLU A 2 0.59 -8.83 14.92
C GLU A 2 0.10 -7.72 15.88
N PRO A 3 0.18 -7.92 17.21
CA PRO A 3 -0.14 -6.88 18.16
C PRO A 3 0.83 -5.71 18.02
N PRO A 4 0.38 -4.46 18.22
CA PRO A 4 1.25 -3.28 18.16
C PRO A 4 2.32 -3.36 19.23
N LYS A 5 3.51 -2.89 18.92
CA LYS A 5 4.68 -2.92 19.79
C LYS A 5 4.89 -1.55 20.45
N ILE A 6 4.76 -1.48 21.75
CA ILE A 6 5.00 -0.25 22.52
C ILE A 6 6.32 -0.37 23.28
N LEU A 7 7.19 0.62 23.06
CA LEU A 7 8.46 0.74 23.76
C LEU A 7 8.29 1.67 24.97
N ILE A 8 8.54 1.16 26.16
CA ILE A 8 8.56 1.93 27.43
C ILE A 8 10.01 2.25 27.77
N VAL A 9 10.35 3.52 27.83
CA VAL A 9 11.70 3.99 28.21
C VAL A 9 11.62 4.71 29.54
N SER A 10 12.04 4.03 30.59
CA SER A 10 12.01 4.58 31.94
C SER A 10 13.03 3.88 32.85
N ASP A 11 13.65 4.64 33.76
CA ASP A 11 14.46 4.11 34.87
C ASP A 11 13.62 3.88 36.14
N ASP A 12 12.33 4.26 36.09
CA ASP A 12 11.37 4.10 37.18
C ASP A 12 10.57 2.81 37.01
N SER A 13 10.82 1.85 37.91
CA SER A 13 10.14 0.55 37.87
C SER A 13 8.65 0.62 38.27
N GLU A 14 8.28 1.59 39.14
CA GLU A 14 6.87 1.80 39.51
C GLU A 14 6.07 2.34 38.36
N PHE A 15 6.63 3.31 37.64
CA PHE A 15 6.07 3.82 36.39
C PHE A 15 5.85 2.70 35.35
N SER A 16 6.89 1.94 35.06
CA SER A 16 6.82 0.83 34.08
C SER A 16 5.77 -0.20 34.48
N SER A 17 5.67 -0.55 35.75
CA SER A 17 4.68 -1.48 36.27
C SER A 17 3.26 -0.92 36.18
N ALA A 18 3.05 0.37 36.42
CA ALA A 18 1.74 1.03 36.30
C ALA A 18 1.29 1.04 34.84
N VAL A 19 2.19 1.33 33.91
CA VAL A 19 1.91 1.29 32.46
C VAL A 19 1.52 -0.13 32.04
N VAL A 20 2.27 -1.16 32.42
CA VAL A 20 1.95 -2.55 32.08
C VAL A 20 0.58 -2.96 32.61
N ARG A 21 0.26 -2.62 33.87
CA ARG A 21 -1.04 -2.94 34.47
C ARG A 21 -2.22 -2.29 33.74
N SER A 22 -2.06 -1.10 33.19
CA SER A 22 -3.16 -0.41 32.48
C SER A 22 -3.65 -1.14 31.22
N TRP A 23 -2.87 -2.09 30.69
CA TRP A 23 -3.24 -2.93 29.55
C TRP A 23 -3.55 -4.39 29.89
N THR A 24 -3.31 -4.84 31.14
CA THR A 24 -3.44 -6.28 31.51
C THR A 24 -4.86 -6.80 31.29
N ASP A 25 -5.89 -5.95 31.42
CA ASP A 25 -7.29 -6.33 31.28
C ASP A 25 -7.88 -6.06 29.87
N SER A 26 -7.04 -5.62 28.92
CA SER A 26 -7.50 -5.33 27.55
C SER A 26 -7.36 -6.56 26.64
N PRO A 27 -8.42 -6.97 25.94
CA PRO A 27 -8.36 -8.09 24.97
C PRO A 27 -7.46 -7.80 23.77
N GLN A 28 -7.06 -6.55 23.57
CA GLN A 28 -6.15 -6.11 22.50
C GLN A 28 -4.86 -5.52 23.07
N ALA A 29 -4.34 -6.12 24.13
CA ALA A 29 -3.10 -5.65 24.77
C ALA A 29 -1.95 -5.58 23.74
N PRO A 30 -1.21 -4.45 23.70
CA PRO A 30 -0.02 -4.33 22.87
C PRO A 30 1.13 -5.17 23.43
N ALA A 31 2.09 -5.50 22.57
CA ALA A 31 3.35 -6.07 23.04
C ALA A 31 4.20 -4.96 23.67
N LEU A 32 4.49 -5.08 24.97
CA LEU A 32 5.22 -4.07 25.75
C LEU A 32 6.69 -4.46 25.89
N PHE A 33 7.58 -3.54 25.57
CA PHE A 33 9.02 -3.68 25.73
C PHE A 33 9.54 -2.59 26.65
N THR A 34 10.21 -2.95 27.74
CA THR A 34 10.79 -1.99 28.67
C THR A 34 12.29 -1.86 28.45
N LEU A 35 12.78 -0.64 28.33
CA LEU A 35 14.19 -0.32 28.16
C LEU A 35 14.64 0.66 29.27
N GLY A 36 15.66 0.30 30.00
CA GLY A 36 16.35 1.23 30.90
C GLY A 36 17.46 2.00 30.19
N THR A 37 17.90 3.13 30.74
CA THR A 37 18.90 4.01 30.14
C THR A 37 20.32 3.44 30.09
N SER A 38 20.59 2.34 30.80
CA SER A 38 21.88 1.65 30.81
C SER A 38 22.16 0.79 29.57
N SER A 39 21.19 0.58 28.71
CA SER A 39 21.34 -0.21 27.49
C SER A 39 21.71 0.67 26.28
N GLU A 40 22.52 0.16 25.34
CA GLU A 40 22.71 0.81 24.05
C GLU A 40 21.36 1.00 23.36
N PHE A 41 20.98 2.26 23.14
CA PHE A 41 19.68 2.63 22.66
C PHE A 41 19.62 2.50 21.11
N ALA A 42 19.17 1.35 20.62
CA ALA A 42 18.79 1.16 19.22
C ALA A 42 17.27 1.10 19.12
N PRO A 43 16.59 2.21 18.79
CA PRO A 43 15.14 2.29 18.78
C PRO A 43 14.56 1.70 17.49
N GLU A 44 14.68 0.38 17.31
CA GLU A 44 14.10 -0.33 16.16
C GLU A 44 12.99 -1.29 16.62
N GLY A 45 12.00 -1.50 15.77
CA GLY A 45 10.97 -2.53 15.98
C GLY A 45 9.83 -2.17 16.93
N PHE A 46 9.53 -0.88 17.18
CA PHE A 46 8.34 -0.45 17.93
C PHE A 46 7.40 0.39 17.06
N ASP A 47 6.15 0.53 17.46
CA ASP A 47 5.13 1.35 16.79
C ASP A 47 4.85 2.67 17.53
N LEU A 48 4.99 2.67 18.84
CA LEU A 48 4.81 3.81 19.75
C LEU A 48 5.85 3.75 20.85
N ALA A 49 6.39 4.89 21.28
CA ALA A 49 7.25 4.98 22.45
C ALA A 49 6.59 5.77 23.58
N ILE A 50 6.76 5.30 24.82
CA ILE A 50 6.33 5.98 26.03
C ILE A 50 7.58 6.27 26.86
N VAL A 51 7.77 7.53 27.24
CA VAL A 51 8.97 7.97 27.94
C VAL A 51 8.60 8.68 29.23
N SER A 52 9.17 8.28 30.35
CA SER A 52 9.08 8.99 31.64
C SER A 52 10.24 8.64 32.55
N GLY A 53 10.41 9.41 33.63
CA GLY A 53 11.32 9.09 34.72
C GLY A 53 12.82 9.08 34.37
N LEU A 54 13.23 9.75 33.30
CA LEU A 54 14.60 9.86 32.88
C LEU A 54 15.28 11.05 33.54
N PRO A 55 16.62 10.94 33.84
CA PRO A 55 17.43 12.09 34.21
C PRO A 55 17.40 13.17 33.12
N GLU A 56 17.34 14.45 33.50
CA GLU A 56 17.26 15.59 32.55
C GLU A 56 18.37 15.57 31.49
N SER A 57 19.58 15.14 31.85
CA SER A 57 20.73 15.03 30.97
C SER A 57 20.53 14.02 29.83
N LEU A 58 19.75 12.95 30.04
CA LEU A 58 19.47 11.89 29.08
C LEU A 58 18.13 12.10 28.35
N GLN A 59 17.15 12.70 29.03
CA GLN A 59 15.82 12.93 28.54
C GLN A 59 15.80 13.59 27.14
N SER A 60 16.52 14.71 27.00
CA SER A 60 16.59 15.44 25.74
C SER A 60 17.23 14.63 24.59
N LYS A 61 18.21 13.79 24.89
CA LYS A 61 18.88 12.93 23.91
C LYS A 61 17.93 11.81 23.46
N VAL A 62 17.32 11.12 24.40
CA VAL A 62 16.40 10.00 24.16
C VAL A 62 15.18 10.48 23.36
N LEU A 63 14.52 11.56 23.77
CA LEU A 63 13.36 12.12 23.06
C LEU A 63 13.73 12.56 21.64
N LYS A 64 14.86 13.23 21.44
CA LYS A 64 15.32 13.61 20.08
C LYS A 64 15.63 12.39 19.21
N SER A 65 16.22 11.33 19.79
CA SER A 65 16.48 10.10 19.06
C SER A 65 15.19 9.40 18.64
N LEU A 66 14.22 9.28 19.56
CA LEU A 66 12.91 8.67 19.27
C LEU A 66 12.12 9.48 18.24
N CYS A 67 12.03 10.80 18.38
CA CYS A 67 11.32 11.65 17.42
C CYS A 67 11.92 11.58 16.00
N ARG A 68 13.23 11.32 15.88
CA ARG A 68 13.87 11.14 14.55
C ARG A 68 13.44 9.88 13.82
N THR A 69 12.89 8.88 14.51
CA THR A 69 12.35 7.67 13.87
C THR A 69 11.06 7.93 13.08
N GLY A 70 10.45 9.11 13.24
CA GLY A 70 9.15 9.44 12.63
C GLY A 70 7.96 8.74 13.30
N LYS A 71 8.20 7.98 14.39
CA LYS A 71 7.16 7.30 15.14
C LYS A 71 6.62 8.18 16.27
N PRO A 72 5.34 8.01 16.68
CA PRO A 72 4.79 8.79 17.78
C PRO A 72 5.49 8.48 19.09
N VAL A 73 5.67 9.53 19.88
CA VAL A 73 6.30 9.45 21.20
C VAL A 73 5.36 10.12 22.21
N ILE A 74 5.00 9.40 23.26
CA ILE A 74 4.28 9.96 24.40
C ILE A 74 5.28 10.20 25.52
N TYR A 75 5.32 11.42 26.01
CA TYR A 75 6.11 11.80 27.16
C TYR A 75 5.20 12.04 28.36
N VAL A 76 5.39 11.26 29.43
CA VAL A 76 4.65 11.46 30.68
C VAL A 76 5.44 12.42 31.56
N SER A 77 4.92 13.64 31.73
CA SER A 77 5.58 14.70 32.49
C SER A 77 5.20 14.64 33.97
N ARG A 78 6.21 14.69 34.84
CA ARG A 78 5.98 14.85 36.29
C ARG A 78 5.35 16.21 36.61
N PRO A 79 4.61 16.32 37.73
CA PRO A 79 4.12 17.60 38.22
C PRO A 79 5.28 18.62 38.31
N ASN A 80 5.06 19.82 37.82
CA ASN A 80 6.06 20.94 37.76
C ASN A 80 7.24 20.76 36.81
N CYS A 81 7.24 19.76 35.91
CA CYS A 81 8.20 19.69 34.82
C CYS A 81 7.56 20.15 33.51
N SER A 82 8.17 21.10 32.82
CA SER A 82 7.72 21.53 31.49
C SER A 82 8.01 20.44 30.46
N ALA A 83 7.00 20.02 29.70
CA ALA A 83 7.21 19.12 28.58
C ALA A 83 8.04 19.80 27.48
N PRO A 84 9.04 19.12 26.91
CA PRO A 84 9.81 19.67 25.80
C PRO A 84 8.94 19.82 24.56
N THR A 85 9.03 20.98 23.88
CA THR A 85 8.29 21.21 22.63
C THR A 85 9.05 20.55 21.47
N LEU A 86 8.64 19.34 21.10
CA LEU A 86 9.19 18.58 19.97
C LEU A 86 8.07 18.15 19.05
N THR A 87 8.31 18.21 17.75
CA THR A 87 7.33 17.74 16.75
C THR A 87 7.15 16.22 16.88
N GLY A 88 5.90 15.76 16.92
CA GLY A 88 5.57 14.33 17.08
C GLY A 88 5.57 13.83 18.53
N LEU A 89 5.77 14.73 19.52
CA LEU A 89 5.68 14.43 20.92
C LEU A 89 4.30 14.76 21.48
N VAL A 90 3.66 13.82 22.13
CA VAL A 90 2.43 14.02 22.90
C VAL A 90 2.77 14.02 24.38
N ALA A 91 2.45 15.11 25.09
CA ALA A 91 2.69 15.19 26.52
C ALA A 91 1.44 14.79 27.31
N VAL A 92 1.59 13.87 28.25
CA VAL A 92 0.55 13.46 29.21
C VAL A 92 1.02 13.82 30.62
N PRO A 93 0.29 14.62 31.37
CA PRO A 93 0.69 14.95 32.74
C PRO A 93 0.46 13.76 33.67
N GLU A 94 1.38 13.54 34.60
CA GLU A 94 1.29 12.52 35.65
C GLU A 94 0.39 13.04 36.80
N VAL A 95 -0.94 12.98 36.56
CA VAL A 95 -1.98 13.35 37.51
C VAL A 95 -2.77 12.12 37.95
N GLU A 96 -3.66 12.23 38.91
CA GLU A 96 -4.50 11.10 39.33
C GLU A 96 -5.24 10.49 38.13
N GLY A 97 -5.14 9.17 37.93
CA GLY A 97 -5.71 8.45 36.78
C GLY A 97 -4.88 8.50 35.49
N TRP A 98 -3.66 9.02 35.51
CA TRP A 98 -2.78 9.10 34.35
C TRP A 98 -2.56 7.77 33.62
N PRO A 99 -2.50 6.58 34.26
CA PRO A 99 -2.26 5.34 33.50
C PRO A 99 -3.39 5.01 32.54
N GLN A 100 -4.65 5.26 32.95
CA GLN A 100 -5.84 5.07 32.12
C GLN A 100 -5.88 6.08 30.99
N LEU A 101 -5.54 7.34 31.27
CA LEU A 101 -5.43 8.40 30.26
C LEU A 101 -4.35 8.05 29.23
N LEU A 102 -3.19 7.59 29.70
CA LEU A 102 -2.08 7.18 28.84
C LEU A 102 -2.50 6.01 27.92
N ALA A 103 -3.16 4.99 28.47
CA ALA A 103 -3.65 3.85 27.70
C ALA A 103 -4.64 4.29 26.62
N THR A 104 -5.56 5.19 26.95
CA THR A 104 -6.54 5.74 26.01
C THR A 104 -5.85 6.53 24.88
N VAL A 105 -4.92 7.43 25.22
CA VAL A 105 -4.19 8.23 24.24
C VAL A 105 -3.33 7.33 23.33
N ALA A 106 -2.64 6.37 23.91
CA ALA A 106 -1.81 5.43 23.16
C ALA A 106 -2.65 4.58 22.19
N SER A 107 -3.80 4.06 22.65
CA SER A 107 -4.72 3.29 21.81
C SER A 107 -5.24 4.12 20.64
N GLU A 108 -5.67 5.35 20.89
CA GLU A 108 -6.15 6.28 19.85
C GLU A 108 -5.06 6.59 18.80
N ILE A 109 -3.82 6.82 19.24
CA ILE A 109 -2.69 7.05 18.32
C ILE A 109 -2.45 5.81 17.45
N LEU A 110 -2.44 4.62 18.05
CA LEU A 110 -2.23 3.36 17.32
C LEU A 110 -3.37 3.06 16.33
N GLU A 111 -4.62 3.33 16.69
CA GLU A 111 -5.76 3.19 15.80
C GLU A 111 -5.68 4.15 14.61
N ARG A 112 -5.33 5.41 14.87
CA ARG A 112 -5.12 6.40 13.78
C ARG A 112 -4.01 6.00 12.84
N MET A 113 -2.91 5.47 13.36
CA MET A 113 -1.81 4.97 12.52
C MET A 113 -2.25 3.80 11.65
N ARG A 114 -3.02 2.85 12.21
CA ARG A 114 -3.56 1.71 11.46
C ARG A 114 -4.52 2.18 10.36
N ALA A 115 -5.43 3.09 10.68
CA ALA A 115 -6.36 3.65 9.71
C ALA A 115 -5.63 4.41 8.58
N ALA A 116 -4.59 5.18 8.90
CA ALA A 116 -3.78 5.87 7.91
C ALA A 116 -3.00 4.90 7.00
N ALA A 117 -2.43 3.84 7.56
CA ALA A 117 -1.73 2.81 6.78
C ALA A 117 -2.67 2.05 5.84
N GLU A 118 -3.88 1.71 6.31
CA GLU A 118 -4.88 1.03 5.50
C GLU A 118 -5.41 1.94 4.38
N LEU A 119 -5.64 3.23 4.69
CA LEU A 119 -6.02 4.22 3.67
C LEU A 119 -4.94 4.34 2.58
N SER A 120 -3.67 4.42 2.97
CA SER A 120 -2.55 4.48 2.01
C SER A 120 -2.50 3.24 1.13
N ARG A 121 -2.71 2.06 1.71
CA ARG A 121 -2.77 0.80 0.98
C ARG A 121 -3.93 0.76 -0.03
N LEU A 122 -5.11 1.19 0.40
CA LEU A 122 -6.29 1.25 -0.49
C LEU A 122 -6.09 2.25 -1.63
N MET A 123 -5.47 3.40 -1.37
CA MET A 123 -5.12 4.38 -2.40
C MET A 123 -4.14 3.81 -3.43
N GLU A 124 -3.14 3.04 -3.00
CA GLU A 124 -2.18 2.40 -3.89
C GLU A 124 -2.85 1.37 -4.79
N ILE A 125 -3.72 0.51 -4.22
CA ILE A 125 -4.53 -0.46 -4.99
C ILE A 125 -5.45 0.25 -5.98
N SER A 126 -6.15 1.30 -5.57
CA SER A 126 -7.02 2.10 -6.45
C SER A 126 -6.24 2.70 -7.62
N SER A 127 -5.07 3.30 -7.34
CA SER A 127 -4.19 3.86 -8.38
C SER A 127 -3.69 2.80 -9.37
N GLN A 128 -3.40 1.60 -8.88
CA GLN A 128 -2.99 0.49 -9.76
C GLN A 128 -4.14 0.04 -10.66
N LEU A 129 -5.35 -0.14 -10.10
CA LEU A 129 -6.55 -0.51 -10.88
C LEU A 129 -6.90 0.54 -11.94
N GLU A 130 -6.77 1.83 -11.60
CA GLU A 130 -6.99 2.91 -12.58
C GLU A 130 -5.99 2.85 -13.75
N ARG A 131 -4.72 2.56 -13.48
CA ARG A 131 -3.70 2.37 -14.53
C ARG A 131 -3.99 1.16 -15.41
N GLU A 132 -4.40 0.05 -14.82
CA GLU A 132 -4.77 -1.16 -15.55
C GLU A 132 -6.01 -0.94 -16.43
N ALA A 133 -7.03 -0.24 -15.92
CA ALA A 133 -8.22 0.14 -16.67
C ALA A 133 -7.90 1.08 -17.85
N ALA A 134 -7.06 2.09 -17.61
CA ALA A 134 -6.61 3.01 -18.67
C ALA A 134 -5.82 2.28 -19.75
N LEU A 135 -4.92 1.36 -19.38
CA LEU A 135 -4.19 0.52 -20.33
C LEU A 135 -5.15 -0.37 -21.14
N GLY A 136 -6.12 -0.99 -20.48
CA GLY A 136 -7.14 -1.80 -21.14
C GLY A 136 -7.94 -1.01 -22.19
N HIS A 137 -8.36 0.20 -21.86
CA HIS A 137 -9.06 1.10 -22.80
C HIS A 137 -8.18 1.47 -24.00
N TYR A 138 -6.93 1.88 -23.74
CA TYR A 138 -5.96 2.20 -24.81
C TYR A 138 -5.72 1.01 -25.74
N MET A 139 -5.61 -0.21 -25.21
CA MET A 139 -5.43 -1.41 -26.02
C MET A 139 -6.62 -1.72 -26.92
N VAL A 140 -7.85 -1.46 -26.46
CA VAL A 140 -9.06 -1.61 -27.28
C VAL A 140 -9.06 -0.63 -28.44
N GLU A 141 -8.75 0.64 -28.18
CA GLU A 141 -8.66 1.68 -29.19
C GLU A 141 -7.54 1.42 -30.20
N ALA A 142 -6.34 1.08 -29.71
CA ALA A 142 -5.20 0.73 -30.57
C ALA A 142 -5.51 -0.45 -31.49
N ARG A 143 -6.20 -1.49 -30.98
CA ARG A 143 -6.66 -2.62 -31.79
C ARG A 143 -7.59 -2.19 -32.91
N HIS A 144 -8.57 -1.32 -32.62
CA HIS A 144 -9.50 -0.83 -33.64
C HIS A 144 -8.74 -0.07 -34.75
N ASN A 145 -7.83 0.81 -34.38
CA ASN A 145 -7.02 1.56 -35.32
C ASN A 145 -6.10 0.67 -36.16
N LEU A 146 -5.48 -0.33 -35.53
CA LEU A 146 -4.63 -1.31 -36.22
C LEU A 146 -5.43 -2.17 -37.21
N ASN A 147 -6.62 -2.64 -36.84
CA ASN A 147 -7.48 -3.40 -37.72
C ASN A 147 -7.94 -2.57 -38.95
N ASN A 148 -8.27 -1.30 -38.75
CA ASN A 148 -8.61 -0.39 -39.83
C ASN A 148 -7.44 -0.18 -40.80
N ALA A 149 -6.22 0.04 -40.25
CA ALA A 149 -5.02 0.19 -41.06
C ALA A 149 -4.66 -1.09 -41.84
N LEU A 150 -4.74 -2.27 -41.19
CA LEU A 150 -4.53 -3.56 -41.86
C LEU A 150 -5.55 -3.83 -42.97
N THR A 151 -6.82 -3.56 -42.71
CA THR A 151 -7.86 -3.69 -43.76
C THR A 151 -7.54 -2.79 -44.96
N SER A 152 -7.13 -1.56 -44.71
CA SER A 152 -6.75 -0.64 -45.80
C SER A 152 -5.51 -1.12 -46.56
N ILE A 153 -4.46 -1.60 -45.85
CA ILE A 153 -3.26 -2.13 -46.50
C ILE A 153 -3.58 -3.36 -47.35
N LEU A 154 -4.32 -4.32 -46.81
CA LEU A 154 -4.69 -5.54 -47.49
C LEU A 154 -5.55 -5.23 -48.72
N GLY A 155 -6.57 -4.35 -48.57
CA GLY A 155 -7.41 -3.92 -49.68
C GLY A 155 -6.62 -3.25 -50.80
N ASN A 156 -5.66 -2.39 -50.48
CA ASN A 156 -4.81 -1.78 -51.51
C ASN A 156 -3.85 -2.81 -52.16
N CYS A 157 -3.34 -3.77 -51.43
CA CYS A 157 -2.56 -4.87 -52.03
C CYS A 157 -3.42 -5.70 -53.00
N ASP A 158 -4.63 -6.04 -52.58
CA ASP A 158 -5.56 -6.79 -53.46
C ASP A 158 -5.93 -6.01 -54.74
N LEU A 159 -6.20 -4.69 -54.64
CA LEU A 159 -6.46 -3.83 -55.77
C LEU A 159 -5.28 -3.78 -56.76
N ILE A 160 -4.03 -3.63 -56.23
CA ILE A 160 -2.83 -3.60 -57.08
C ILE A 160 -2.61 -4.95 -57.76
N LEU A 161 -2.90 -6.06 -57.06
CA LEU A 161 -2.76 -7.41 -57.64
C LEU A 161 -3.84 -7.78 -58.65
N LEU A 162 -4.99 -7.10 -58.68
CA LEU A 162 -6.03 -7.26 -59.69
C LEU A 162 -5.59 -6.71 -61.03
N ASP A 163 -4.72 -5.71 -61.08
CA ASP A 163 -4.18 -5.07 -62.31
C ASP A 163 -2.88 -5.73 -62.80
N ASP A 164 -2.82 -7.06 -62.75
CA ASP A 164 -1.65 -7.93 -62.86
C ASP A 164 -0.93 -7.86 -64.24
N GLU A 165 -1.64 -7.50 -65.31
CA GLU A 165 -1.08 -7.51 -66.67
C GLU A 165 -0.02 -6.42 -66.91
N GLN A 166 0.03 -5.37 -66.09
CA GLN A 166 0.92 -4.22 -66.25
C GLN A 166 2.05 -4.17 -65.20
N LEU A 167 2.06 -5.04 -64.22
CA LEU A 167 3.00 -5.00 -63.09
C LEU A 167 4.30 -5.75 -63.43
N PRO A 168 5.50 -5.14 -63.17
CA PRO A 168 6.74 -5.87 -63.22
C PRO A 168 6.75 -7.01 -62.20
N SER A 169 7.28 -8.18 -62.57
CA SER A 169 7.30 -9.38 -61.72
C SER A 169 7.99 -9.17 -60.35
N ALA A 170 8.92 -8.23 -60.23
CA ALA A 170 9.54 -7.83 -59.01
C ALA A 170 8.58 -7.08 -58.06
N THR A 171 7.82 -6.15 -58.64
CA THR A 171 6.79 -5.36 -57.88
C THR A 171 5.67 -6.25 -57.40
N LYS A 172 5.19 -7.18 -58.24
CA LYS A 172 4.20 -8.17 -57.85
C LYS A 172 4.60 -8.97 -56.63
N ARG A 173 5.83 -9.50 -56.62
CA ARG A 173 6.38 -10.25 -55.47
C ARG A 173 6.48 -9.39 -54.22
N GLN A 174 6.79 -8.11 -54.32
CA GLN A 174 6.84 -7.19 -53.19
C GLN A 174 5.46 -6.97 -52.59
N VAL A 175 4.45 -6.73 -53.43
CA VAL A 175 3.06 -6.54 -52.98
C VAL A 175 2.49 -7.82 -52.36
N GLU A 176 2.74 -8.98 -52.93
CA GLU A 176 2.40 -10.28 -52.32
C GLU A 176 3.06 -10.49 -50.97
N THR A 177 4.32 -10.06 -50.81
CA THR A 177 5.02 -10.11 -49.53
C THR A 177 4.34 -9.22 -48.49
N ILE A 178 4.01 -7.96 -48.85
CA ILE A 178 3.33 -7.03 -47.97
C ILE A 178 1.95 -7.57 -47.55
N ARG A 179 1.19 -8.11 -48.52
CA ARG A 179 -0.10 -8.75 -48.26
C ARG A 179 0.01 -9.91 -47.28
N ASN A 180 0.98 -10.82 -47.46
CA ASN A 180 1.22 -11.95 -46.56
C ASN A 180 1.61 -11.49 -45.18
N MET A 181 2.44 -10.43 -45.03
CA MET A 181 2.78 -9.84 -43.75
C MET A 181 1.54 -9.22 -43.07
N GLY A 182 0.69 -8.52 -43.83
CA GLY A 182 -0.56 -7.95 -43.34
C GLY A 182 -1.51 -9.04 -42.80
N MET A 183 -1.66 -10.16 -43.54
CA MET A 183 -2.46 -11.29 -43.07
C MET A 183 -1.93 -11.89 -41.75
N ARG A 184 -0.61 -12.08 -41.64
CA ARG A 184 -0.01 -12.57 -40.39
C ARG A 184 -0.25 -11.61 -39.21
N LEU A 185 -0.12 -10.30 -39.42
CA LEU A 185 -0.45 -9.31 -38.41
C LEU A 185 -1.92 -9.40 -37.99
N ASN A 186 -2.83 -9.56 -38.93
CA ASN A 186 -4.26 -9.73 -38.64
C ASN A 186 -4.52 -10.99 -37.79
N GLU A 187 -3.88 -12.12 -38.09
CA GLU A 187 -3.96 -13.34 -37.27
C GLU A 187 -3.46 -13.12 -35.83
N ILE A 188 -2.33 -12.42 -35.68
CA ILE A 188 -1.79 -12.08 -34.35
C ILE A 188 -2.80 -11.22 -33.57
N MET A 189 -3.37 -10.21 -34.21
CA MET A 189 -4.37 -9.33 -33.61
C MET A 189 -5.66 -10.09 -33.20
N GLN A 190 -6.10 -11.06 -34.00
CA GLN A 190 -7.24 -11.90 -33.66
C GLN A 190 -6.96 -12.79 -32.44
N ARG A 191 -5.77 -13.43 -32.38
CA ARG A 191 -5.35 -14.22 -31.21
C ARG A 191 -5.27 -13.38 -29.96
N PHE A 192 -4.73 -12.17 -30.05
CA PHE A 192 -4.68 -11.23 -28.93
C PHE A 192 -6.08 -10.86 -28.43
N SER A 193 -7.04 -10.66 -29.35
CA SER A 193 -8.44 -10.39 -29.01
C SER A 193 -9.14 -11.56 -28.31
N SER A 194 -8.80 -12.80 -28.68
CA SER A 194 -9.34 -14.00 -28.03
C SER A 194 -8.83 -14.14 -26.60
N LEU A 195 -7.52 -13.96 -26.41
CA LEU A 195 -6.90 -13.98 -25.07
C LEU A 195 -7.50 -12.92 -24.14
N GLN A 196 -7.74 -11.71 -24.65
CA GLN A 196 -8.37 -10.63 -23.87
C GLN A 196 -9.80 -11.01 -23.44
N LYS A 197 -10.59 -11.63 -24.32
CA LYS A 197 -11.93 -12.10 -23.98
C LYS A 197 -11.90 -13.21 -22.92
N GLU A 198 -10.95 -14.14 -23.02
CA GLU A 198 -10.78 -15.21 -22.03
C GLU A 198 -10.41 -14.65 -20.66
N MET A 199 -9.49 -13.67 -20.59
CA MET A 199 -9.14 -12.99 -19.34
C MET A 199 -10.34 -12.31 -18.69
N LEU A 200 -11.14 -11.56 -19.46
CA LEU A 200 -12.36 -10.91 -18.96
C LEU A 200 -13.40 -11.91 -18.44
N LEU A 201 -13.54 -13.07 -19.08
CA LEU A 201 -14.45 -14.13 -18.61
C LEU A 201 -13.97 -14.75 -17.30
N VAL A 202 -12.66 -14.97 -17.14
CA VAL A 202 -12.07 -15.49 -15.89
C VAL A 202 -12.26 -14.49 -14.75
N GLU A 203 -12.07 -13.20 -15.00
CA GLU A 203 -12.31 -12.15 -13.98
C GLU A 203 -13.78 -12.12 -13.55
N GLN A 204 -14.73 -12.14 -14.47
CA GLN A 204 -16.16 -12.18 -14.15
C GLN A 204 -16.56 -13.43 -13.36
N GLN A 205 -15.96 -14.59 -13.66
CA GLN A 205 -16.22 -15.83 -12.93
C GLN A 205 -15.63 -15.78 -11.50
N SER A 206 -14.47 -15.16 -11.32
CA SER A 206 -13.86 -14.98 -9.98
C SER A 206 -14.68 -14.03 -9.10
N GLU A 207 -15.23 -12.95 -9.65
CA GLU A 207 -16.10 -12.02 -8.93
C GLU A 207 -17.44 -12.64 -8.52
N THR A 208 -18.06 -13.42 -9.42
CA THR A 208 -19.31 -14.14 -9.11
C THR A 208 -19.09 -15.24 -8.06
N GLY A 209 -17.96 -15.95 -8.09
CA GLY A 209 -17.58 -16.94 -7.09
C GLY A 209 -17.34 -16.32 -5.69
N THR A 210 -16.75 -15.13 -5.64
CA THR A 210 -16.50 -14.40 -4.39
C THR A 210 -17.79 -13.86 -3.77
N LYS A 211 -18.72 -13.34 -4.59
CA LYS A 211 -20.04 -12.88 -4.14
C LYS A 211 -20.90 -14.05 -3.61
N ALA A 212 -20.89 -15.19 -4.27
CA ALA A 212 -21.63 -16.37 -3.82
C ALA A 212 -21.10 -16.93 -2.48
N ARG A 213 -19.79 -16.83 -2.21
CA ARG A 213 -19.19 -17.22 -0.93
C ARG A 213 -19.53 -16.23 0.21
N ALA A 214 -19.57 -14.95 -0.07
CA ALA A 214 -19.93 -13.92 0.92
C ALA A 214 -21.40 -14.02 1.37
N THR A 215 -22.32 -14.40 0.49
CA THR A 215 -23.73 -14.62 0.83
C THR A 215 -24.00 -15.92 1.58
N ALA A 216 -23.14 -16.95 1.41
CA ALA A 216 -23.28 -18.22 2.10
C ALA A 216 -22.75 -18.22 3.56
N THR A 217 -21.91 -17.23 3.93
CA THR A 217 -21.31 -17.11 5.29
C THR A 217 -22.10 -16.16 6.20
N GLY A 218 -23.16 -15.51 5.69
CA GLY A 218 -23.99 -14.53 6.40
C GLY A 218 -25.42 -15.02 6.77
N ALA A 219 -25.65 -16.34 6.71
CA ALA A 219 -26.94 -16.94 7.11
C ALA A 219 -26.81 -17.79 8.37
#